data_82285d5718450a461d04e09d7c773cac
#
_entry.id   82285d5718450a461d04e09d7c773cac
#
_cell.length_a   1.000
_cell.length_b   1.000
_cell.length_c   1.000
_cell.angle_alpha   90.00
_cell.angle_beta   90.00
_cell.angle_gamma   90.00
#
_symmetry.space_group_name_H-M   'P 1'
#
loop_
_entity.id
_entity.type
_entity.pdbx_description
1 polymer ?
#
loop_
_entity_poly.entity_id
_entity_poly.type
_entity_poly.pdbx_seq_one_letter_code
_entity_poly.pdbx_strand_id
1 'polypeptide(L)'
;MKYLDDDSFRAMQNALMDDPSAGDVIQGTVGLRKLRWTDKRRGKGKRGGLRVIYFYWVRGLEFWLFTLYDKNELSDLSKKDRATLENLLKIELKMRKWV
;
A
#
# COMPACT_ATOMS: atom_id res chain seq x y z
N MET A 1 -1.42 3.95 -14.75
CA MET A 1 -0.62 4.12 -13.54
C MET A 1 0.85 4.24 -13.90
N LYS A 2 1.56 5.15 -13.28
CA LYS A 2 2.94 5.45 -13.65
C LYS A 2 3.91 4.28 -13.46
N TYR A 3 3.72 3.48 -12.42
CA TYR A 3 4.68 2.45 -12.03
C TYR A 3 4.26 1.05 -12.40
N LEU A 4 2.99 0.83 -12.66
CA LEU A 4 2.44 -0.48 -12.94
C LEU A 4 1.53 -0.42 -14.15
N ASP A 5 1.64 -1.41 -15.04
CA ASP A 5 0.64 -1.60 -16.06
C ASP A 5 -0.58 -2.34 -15.46
N ASP A 6 -1.62 -2.52 -16.26
CA ASP A 6 -2.86 -3.13 -15.78
C ASP A 6 -2.67 -4.56 -15.29
N ASP A 7 -1.83 -5.32 -15.97
CA ASP A 7 -1.57 -6.72 -15.60
C ASP A 7 -0.81 -6.80 -14.28
N SER A 8 0.21 -5.96 -14.11
CA SER A 8 0.99 -5.91 -12.87
C SER A 8 0.15 -5.42 -11.70
N PHE A 9 -0.71 -4.45 -11.95
CA PHE A 9 -1.62 -3.95 -10.92
C PHE A 9 -2.59 -5.04 -10.48
N ARG A 10 -3.13 -5.79 -11.43
CA ARG A 10 -4.02 -6.91 -11.11
C ARG A 10 -3.31 -8.01 -10.33
N ALA A 11 -2.07 -8.32 -10.71
CA ALA A 11 -1.28 -9.30 -10.00
C ALA A 11 -1.03 -8.88 -8.55
N MET A 12 -0.75 -7.60 -8.33
CA MET A 12 -0.59 -7.06 -6.98
C MET A 12 -1.88 -7.16 -6.17
N GLN A 13 -3.00 -6.80 -6.77
CA GLN A 13 -4.31 -6.91 -6.10
C GLN A 13 -4.61 -8.35 -5.72
N ASN A 14 -4.35 -9.30 -6.62
CA ASN A 14 -4.57 -10.71 -6.35
C ASN A 14 -3.68 -11.21 -5.20
N ALA A 15 -2.43 -10.78 -5.16
CA ALA A 15 -1.53 -11.16 -4.08
C ALA A 15 -2.03 -10.64 -2.73
N LEU A 16 -2.56 -9.43 -2.69
CA LEU A 16 -3.13 -8.87 -1.45
C LEU A 16 -4.44 -9.55 -1.07
N MET A 17 -5.23 -9.97 -2.04
CA MET A 17 -6.44 -10.73 -1.75
C MET A 17 -6.13 -12.11 -1.16
N ASP A 18 -5.06 -12.75 -1.63
CA ASP A 18 -4.61 -14.04 -1.11
C ASP A 18 -4.04 -13.91 0.30
N ASP A 19 -3.33 -12.82 0.57
CA ASP A 19 -2.73 -12.58 1.89
C ASP A 19 -2.79 -11.10 2.22
N PRO A 20 -3.89 -10.66 2.84
CA PRO A 20 -4.04 -9.24 3.23
C PRO A 20 -2.98 -8.73 4.20
N SER A 21 -2.37 -9.63 4.95
CA SER A 21 -1.35 -9.26 5.92
C SER A 21 0.07 -9.39 5.39
N ALA A 22 0.24 -9.53 4.07
CA ALA A 22 1.56 -9.68 3.46
C ALA A 22 2.48 -8.49 3.73
N GLY A 23 1.94 -7.27 3.77
CA GLY A 23 2.73 -6.08 4.08
C GLY A 23 2.95 -5.92 5.58
N ASP A 24 4.06 -5.29 5.92
CA ASP A 24 4.40 -5.02 7.32
C ASP A 24 3.64 -3.81 7.84
N VAL A 25 3.16 -3.89 9.07
CA VAL A 25 2.48 -2.76 9.70
C VAL A 25 3.47 -1.61 9.88
N ILE A 26 3.04 -0.42 9.50
CA ILE A 26 3.84 0.80 9.69
C ILE A 26 3.60 1.30 11.11
N GLN A 27 4.66 1.36 11.89
CA GLN A 27 4.58 1.81 13.27
C GLN A 27 4.10 3.26 13.34
N GLY A 28 3.31 3.56 14.34
CA GLY A 28 2.76 4.89 14.55
C GLY A 28 1.55 5.21 13.69
N THR A 29 1.02 4.23 12.99
CA THR A 29 -0.22 4.36 12.23
C THR A 29 -1.28 3.43 12.81
N VAL A 30 -2.55 3.64 12.43
CA VAL A 30 -3.64 2.79 12.93
C VAL A 30 -3.84 1.53 12.11
N GLY A 31 -2.82 1.05 11.45
CA GLY A 31 -2.88 -0.21 10.73
C GLY A 31 -2.53 -0.13 9.26
N LEU A 32 -1.94 0.98 8.82
CA LEU A 32 -1.40 1.03 7.47
C LEU A 32 -0.28 0.01 7.32
N ARG A 33 -0.23 -0.63 6.18
CA ARG A 33 0.78 -1.63 5.86
C ARG A 33 1.59 -1.22 4.65
N LYS A 34 2.83 -1.67 4.63
CA LYS A 34 3.75 -1.43 3.52
C LYS A 34 4.14 -2.75 2.90
N LEU A 35 3.79 -2.93 1.65
CA LEU A 35 4.12 -4.13 0.88
C LEU A 35 5.25 -3.82 -0.08
N ARG A 36 6.24 -4.70 -0.11
CA ARG A 36 7.25 -4.70 -1.16
C ARG A 36 6.68 -5.41 -2.36
N TRP A 37 6.68 -4.75 -3.50
CA TRP A 37 6.22 -5.36 -4.73
C TRP A 37 7.32 -5.31 -5.77
N THR A 38 7.72 -6.48 -6.25
CA THR A 38 8.72 -6.60 -7.29
C THR A 38 8.03 -6.98 -8.58
N ASP A 39 8.16 -6.13 -9.58
CA ASP A 39 7.63 -6.42 -10.90
C ASP A 39 8.75 -7.03 -11.74
N LYS A 40 8.67 -8.31 -11.99
CA LYS A 40 9.67 -9.04 -12.77
C LYS A 40 9.79 -8.53 -14.19
N ARG A 41 8.74 -7.93 -14.73
CA ARG A 41 8.73 -7.40 -16.10
C ARG A 41 9.61 -6.17 -16.26
N ARG A 42 9.87 -5.46 -15.18
CA ARG A 42 10.68 -4.26 -15.24
C ARG A 42 12.17 -4.57 -15.35
N GLY A 43 12.55 -5.83 -15.27
CA GLY A 43 13.95 -6.25 -15.35
C GLY A 43 14.83 -5.68 -14.26
N LYS A 44 14.25 -5.02 -13.29
CA LYS A 44 14.98 -4.44 -12.17
C LYS A 44 15.08 -5.48 -11.08
N GLY A 45 16.30 -5.75 -10.66
CA GLY A 45 16.53 -6.69 -9.58
C GLY A 45 15.90 -6.23 -8.27
N LYS A 46 16.13 -7.01 -7.25
CA LYS A 46 15.49 -6.87 -5.94
C LYS A 46 15.71 -5.54 -5.23
N ARG A 47 16.63 -4.72 -5.70
CA ARG A 47 16.93 -3.42 -5.08
C ARG A 47 15.96 -2.32 -5.43
N GLY A 48 15.44 -2.39 -6.63
CA GLY A 48 14.35 -1.51 -7.02
C GLY A 48 13.09 -2.21 -6.61
N GLY A 49 12.05 -1.67 -6.67
CA GLY A 49 10.79 -2.28 -6.38
C GLY A 49 9.88 -1.24 -5.80
N LEU A 50 8.64 -1.53 -5.96
CA LEU A 50 7.62 -0.62 -5.49
C LEU A 50 7.33 -0.88 -4.02
N ARG A 51 6.97 0.17 -3.34
CA ARG A 51 6.40 0.10 -2.00
C ARG A 51 4.95 0.51 -2.13
N VAL A 52 4.06 -0.34 -1.68
CA VAL A 52 2.61 -0.11 -1.74
C VAL A 52 2.13 0.12 -0.32
N ILE A 53 1.52 1.26 -0.09
CA ILE A 53 0.94 1.58 1.23
C ILE A 53 -0.55 1.33 1.13
N TYR A 54 -1.06 0.46 1.98
CA TYR A 54 -2.46 0.06 1.94
C TYR A 54 -3.00 -0.18 3.34
N PHE A 55 -4.34 -0.25 3.41
CA PHE A 55 -5.06 -0.66 4.60
C PHE A 55 -6.02 -1.77 4.21
N TYR A 56 -6.08 -2.83 5.01
CA TYR A 56 -7.06 -3.88 4.82
C TYR A 56 -8.23 -3.67 5.79
N TRP A 57 -9.40 -3.38 5.23
CA TRP A 57 -10.61 -3.19 6.02
C TRP A 57 -11.35 -4.51 6.14
N VAL A 58 -11.20 -5.14 7.31
CA VAL A 58 -11.71 -6.50 7.54
C VAL A 58 -13.22 -6.58 7.39
N ARG A 59 -13.95 -5.58 7.91
CA ARG A 59 -15.41 -5.57 7.83
C ARG A 59 -15.95 -5.54 6.42
N GLY A 60 -15.27 -4.83 5.53
CA GLY A 60 -15.69 -4.71 4.15
C GLY A 60 -15.01 -5.69 3.23
N LEU A 61 -14.05 -6.46 3.73
CA LEU A 61 -13.23 -7.37 2.93
C LEU A 61 -12.61 -6.66 1.73
N GLU A 62 -12.10 -5.46 1.94
CA GLU A 62 -11.53 -4.68 0.86
C GLU A 62 -10.22 -4.01 1.27
N PHE A 63 -9.43 -3.69 0.24
CA PHE A 63 -8.18 -2.96 0.43
C PHE A 63 -8.37 -1.53 0.03
N TRP A 64 -7.74 -0.65 0.78
CA TRP A 64 -7.67 0.76 0.42
C TRP A 64 -6.21 1.07 0.10
N LEU A 65 -5.93 1.31 -1.18
CA LEU A 65 -4.60 1.69 -1.61
C LEU A 65 -4.44 3.19 -1.40
N PHE A 66 -3.43 3.57 -0.65
CA PHE A 66 -3.20 4.98 -0.31
C PHE A 66 -2.18 5.62 -1.23
N THR A 67 -1.07 4.92 -1.44
CA THR A 67 -0.03 5.42 -2.33
C THR A 67 0.92 4.28 -2.68
N LEU A 68 1.69 4.51 -3.72
CA LEU A 68 2.81 3.63 -4.03
C LEU A 68 3.98 4.49 -4.50
N TYR A 69 5.17 4.04 -4.25
CA TYR A 69 6.37 4.75 -4.65
C TYR A 69 7.48 3.76 -4.99
N ASP A 70 8.42 4.24 -5.80
CA ASP A 70 9.61 3.48 -6.14
C ASP A 70 10.66 3.75 -5.08
N LYS A 71 11.25 2.70 -4.53
CA LYS A 71 12.28 2.84 -3.51
C LYS A 71 13.47 3.65 -3.98
N ASN A 72 13.77 3.63 -5.28
CA ASN A 72 14.86 4.41 -5.85
C ASN A 72 14.57 5.91 -5.86
N GLU A 73 13.31 6.30 -5.90
CA GLU A 73 12.91 7.70 -5.86
C GLU A 73 12.72 8.20 -4.44
N LEU A 74 12.27 7.31 -3.55
CA LEU A 74 11.98 7.66 -2.16
C LEU A 74 12.33 6.46 -1.29
N SER A 75 13.28 6.61 -0.38
CA SER A 75 13.72 5.50 0.45
C SER A 75 12.68 5.06 1.48
N ASP A 76 11.94 5.99 2.04
CA ASP A 76 10.87 5.70 2.98
C ASP A 76 9.97 6.92 3.14
N LEU A 77 8.82 6.71 3.77
CA LEU A 77 7.92 7.80 4.10
C LEU A 77 8.47 8.63 5.25
N SER A 78 8.36 9.95 5.14
CA SER A 78 8.70 10.84 6.24
C SER A 78 7.66 10.74 7.36
N LYS A 79 7.95 11.28 8.53
CA LYS A 79 6.97 11.38 9.60
C LYS A 79 5.74 12.17 9.17
N LYS A 80 5.96 13.22 8.40
CA LYS A 80 4.88 14.05 7.89
C LYS A 80 3.99 13.26 6.93
N ASP A 81 4.59 12.47 6.04
CA ASP A 81 3.85 11.64 5.11
C ASP A 81 3.01 10.60 5.85
N ARG A 82 3.60 9.96 6.86
CA ARG A 82 2.87 8.97 7.68
C ARG A 82 1.68 9.61 8.38
N ALA A 83 1.89 10.79 8.95
CA ALA A 83 0.80 11.50 9.63
C ALA A 83 -0.32 11.86 8.66
N THR A 84 0.02 12.31 7.47
CA THR A 84 -0.97 12.64 6.45
C THR A 84 -1.78 11.41 6.06
N LEU A 85 -1.11 10.29 5.79
CA LEU A 85 -1.78 9.05 5.42
C LEU A 85 -2.64 8.51 6.55
N GLU A 86 -2.15 8.59 7.78
CA GLU A 86 -2.93 8.18 8.95
C GLU A 86 -4.19 9.02 9.10
N ASN A 87 -4.10 10.33 8.90
CA ASN A 87 -5.26 11.20 8.96
C ASN A 87 -6.28 10.85 7.88
N LEU A 88 -5.82 10.58 6.67
CA LEU A 88 -6.70 10.14 5.59
C LEU A 88 -7.40 8.84 5.95
N LEU A 89 -6.67 7.89 6.52
CA LEU A 89 -7.25 6.62 6.94
C LEU A 89 -8.31 6.84 8.02
N LYS A 90 -8.04 7.68 9.01
CA LYS A 90 -8.99 7.97 10.08
C LYS A 90 -10.26 8.59 9.54
N ILE A 91 -10.14 9.50 8.57
CA ILE A 91 -11.30 10.12 7.94
C ILE A 91 -12.13 9.06 7.21
N GLU A 92 -11.50 8.19 6.44
CA GLU A 92 -12.21 7.13 5.73
C GLU A 92 -12.92 6.18 6.68
N LEU A 93 -12.25 5.75 7.73
CA LEU A 93 -12.84 4.86 8.73
C LEU A 93 -14.05 5.50 9.39
N LYS A 94 -13.95 6.78 9.72
CA LYS A 94 -15.04 7.52 10.34
C LYS A 94 -16.24 7.64 9.41
N MET A 95 -15.99 7.93 8.14
CA MET A 95 -17.05 8.03 7.14
C MET A 95 -17.76 6.70 6.94
N ARG A 96 -17.01 5.61 6.92
CA ARG A 96 -17.57 4.28 6.69
C ARG A 96 -18.32 3.69 7.88
N LYS A 97 -18.10 4.24 9.06
CA LYS A 97 -18.87 3.84 10.23
C LYS A 97 -20.35 4.16 10.12
N TRP A 98 -20.69 5.16 9.32
CA TRP A 98 -22.06 5.67 9.22
C TRP A 98 -22.83 5.08 8.04
N VAL A 99 -22.25 4.18 7.30
CA VAL A 99 -22.89 3.59 6.11
C VAL A 99 -23.46 2.21 6.42
#